data_52435b2cb5008f1407ac631888ee1c3f
#
_entry.id   52435b2cb5008f1407ac631888ee1c3f
#
_cell.length_a   1.000
_cell.length_b   1.000
_cell.length_c   1.000
_cell.angle_alpha   90.00
_cell.angle_beta   90.00
_cell.angle_gamma   90.00
#
_symmetry.space_group_name_H-M   'P 1'
#
loop_
_entity.id
_entity.type
_entity.pdbx_description
1 polymer ?
#
loop_
_entity_poly.entity_id
_entity_poly.type
_entity_poly.pdbx_seq_one_letter_code
_entity_poly.pdbx_strand_id
1 'polypeptide(L)'
;ASLLSDYKTVTKQVDGLKVYNARLERQIANQERRIRDIDESISEASVIQRQIPPLVVRMLDGLDQFINFDMPFDLDTRLGNIEAVRANMERSDVTSAEAFRQVLELYSIELQYGRGIESYSDTILLNGTDREVDILRIGRIALVYQSTDGAETGAWNKETQSWEQLSAGDY
;
A
#
# COMPACT_ATOMS: atom_id res chain seq x y z
N ALA A 1 40.95 -33.70 -63.48
CA ALA A 1 40.55 -32.27 -63.09
C ALA A 1 39.25 -32.26 -62.26
N SER A 2 38.34 -33.19 -62.49
CA SER A 2 37.04 -33.29 -61.78
C SER A 2 37.16 -33.56 -60.26
N LEU A 3 37.89 -34.63 -59.86
CA LEU A 3 38.02 -35.10 -58.48
C LEU A 3 38.62 -34.01 -57.54
N LEU A 4 39.58 -33.23 -58.00
CA LEU A 4 40.19 -32.17 -57.21
C LEU A 4 39.20 -30.98 -56.98
N SER A 5 38.37 -30.71 -58.03
CA SER A 5 37.35 -29.69 -57.96
C SER A 5 36.23 -30.08 -56.96
N ASP A 6 35.79 -31.33 -57.02
CA ASP A 6 34.75 -31.88 -56.13
C ASP A 6 35.25 -31.91 -54.67
N TYR A 7 36.48 -32.34 -54.44
CA TYR A 7 37.09 -32.29 -53.11
C TYR A 7 37.14 -30.90 -52.52
N LYS A 8 37.56 -29.88 -53.31
CA LYS A 8 37.59 -28.48 -52.84
C LYS A 8 36.18 -27.96 -52.52
N THR A 9 35.21 -28.34 -53.34
CA THR A 9 33.81 -27.93 -53.12
C THR A 9 33.25 -28.54 -51.82
N VAL A 10 33.42 -29.84 -51.63
CA VAL A 10 32.97 -30.54 -50.42
C VAL A 10 33.69 -30.00 -49.18
N THR A 11 34.99 -29.78 -49.23
CA THR A 11 35.76 -29.21 -48.10
C THR A 11 35.22 -27.83 -47.72
N LYS A 12 34.94 -26.98 -48.71
CA LYS A 12 34.38 -25.63 -48.47
C LYS A 12 32.96 -25.70 -47.86
N GLN A 13 32.15 -26.67 -48.28
CA GLN A 13 30.82 -26.90 -47.68
C GLN A 13 30.93 -27.39 -46.24
N VAL A 14 31.83 -28.34 -45.95
CA VAL A 14 32.08 -28.82 -44.59
C VAL A 14 32.54 -27.69 -43.67
N ASP A 15 33.47 -26.83 -44.11
CA ASP A 15 33.94 -25.69 -43.34
C ASP A 15 32.82 -24.67 -43.07
N GLY A 16 31.98 -24.41 -44.08
CA GLY A 16 30.80 -23.58 -43.96
C GLY A 16 29.79 -24.13 -42.92
N LEU A 17 29.53 -25.45 -42.97
CA LEU A 17 28.66 -26.12 -42.00
C LEU A 17 29.24 -26.11 -40.56
N LYS A 18 30.55 -26.27 -40.37
CA LYS A 18 31.21 -26.15 -39.06
C LYS A 18 31.00 -24.76 -38.47
N VAL A 19 31.21 -23.70 -39.24
CA VAL A 19 30.99 -22.31 -38.80
C VAL A 19 29.50 -22.08 -38.47
N TYR A 20 28.61 -22.60 -39.28
CA TYR A 20 27.17 -22.51 -39.04
C TYR A 20 26.75 -23.24 -37.74
N ASN A 21 27.21 -24.48 -37.56
CA ASN A 21 26.94 -25.24 -36.33
C ASN A 21 27.50 -24.56 -35.08
N ALA A 22 28.71 -24.06 -35.11
CA ALA A 22 29.31 -23.31 -33.99
C ALA A 22 28.53 -22.02 -33.65
N ARG A 23 27.86 -21.41 -34.67
CA ARG A 23 26.94 -20.28 -34.41
C ARG A 23 25.65 -20.76 -33.76
N LEU A 24 25.05 -21.85 -34.22
CA LEU A 24 23.84 -22.43 -33.62
C LEU A 24 24.08 -22.87 -32.16
N GLU A 25 25.20 -23.53 -31.87
CA GLU A 25 25.57 -23.94 -30.51
C GLU A 25 25.64 -22.74 -29.59
N ARG A 26 26.24 -21.63 -30.03
CA ARG A 26 26.26 -20.38 -29.24
C ARG A 26 24.87 -19.80 -29.03
N GLN A 27 24.00 -19.87 -30.05
CA GLN A 27 22.62 -19.41 -29.93
C GLN A 27 21.85 -20.28 -28.91
N ILE A 28 21.99 -21.59 -28.97
CA ILE A 28 21.36 -22.53 -28.03
C ILE A 28 21.86 -22.23 -26.61
N ALA A 29 23.16 -22.14 -26.38
CA ALA A 29 23.71 -21.83 -25.06
C ALA A 29 23.20 -20.49 -24.50
N ASN A 30 23.02 -19.47 -25.34
CA ASN A 30 22.43 -18.22 -24.93
C ASN A 30 20.95 -18.33 -24.60
N GLN A 31 20.18 -19.11 -25.36
CA GLN A 31 18.75 -19.36 -25.08
C GLN A 31 18.56 -20.13 -23.77
N GLU A 32 19.37 -21.18 -23.55
CA GLU A 32 19.35 -21.98 -22.32
C GLU A 32 19.69 -21.11 -21.09
N ARG A 33 20.63 -20.18 -21.23
CA ARG A 33 20.93 -19.21 -20.15
C ARG A 33 19.74 -18.34 -19.86
N ARG A 34 19.11 -17.76 -20.89
CA ARG A 34 17.92 -16.91 -20.72
C ARG A 34 16.73 -17.68 -20.09
N ILE A 35 16.57 -18.96 -20.44
CA ILE A 35 15.54 -19.80 -19.81
C ILE A 35 15.80 -19.93 -18.31
N ARG A 36 17.05 -20.24 -17.90
CA ARG A 36 17.41 -20.32 -16.47
C ARG A 36 17.16 -18.99 -15.74
N ASP A 37 17.57 -17.88 -16.34
CA ASP A 37 17.38 -16.55 -15.74
C ASP A 37 15.89 -16.23 -15.56
N ILE A 38 15.04 -16.64 -16.51
CA ILE A 38 13.58 -16.47 -16.45
C ILE A 38 12.99 -17.37 -15.35
N ASP A 39 13.40 -18.64 -15.27
CA ASP A 39 12.92 -19.59 -14.26
C ASP A 39 13.26 -19.11 -12.84
N GLU A 40 14.46 -18.58 -12.65
CA GLU A 40 14.87 -17.95 -11.38
C GLU A 40 14.00 -16.74 -11.05
N SER A 41 13.78 -15.85 -12.01
CA SER A 41 12.92 -14.66 -11.83
C SER A 41 11.47 -15.04 -11.51
N ILE A 42 10.92 -16.08 -12.14
CA ILE A 42 9.56 -16.60 -11.83
C ILE A 42 9.51 -17.13 -10.40
N SER A 43 10.54 -17.87 -9.99
CA SER A 43 10.64 -18.42 -8.63
C SER A 43 10.65 -17.31 -7.58
N GLU A 44 11.50 -16.29 -7.78
CA GLU A 44 11.57 -15.12 -6.89
C GLU A 44 10.24 -14.35 -6.85
N ALA A 45 9.63 -14.07 -8.01
CA ALA A 45 8.33 -13.40 -8.09
C ALA A 45 7.23 -14.17 -7.34
N SER A 46 7.25 -15.51 -7.41
CA SER A 46 6.29 -16.37 -6.71
C SER A 46 6.45 -16.32 -5.19
N VAL A 47 7.68 -16.14 -4.69
CA VAL A 47 7.94 -15.95 -3.25
C VAL A 47 7.40 -14.61 -2.79
N ILE A 48 7.71 -13.55 -3.53
CA ILE A 48 7.22 -12.18 -3.22
C ILE A 48 5.69 -12.16 -3.23
N GLN A 49 5.06 -12.73 -4.25
CA GLN A 49 3.60 -12.77 -4.37
C GLN A 49 2.92 -13.46 -3.17
N ARG A 50 3.55 -14.47 -2.58
CA ARG A 50 3.04 -15.15 -1.38
C ARG A 50 3.27 -14.38 -0.08
N GLN A 51 4.26 -13.48 -0.04
CA GLN A 51 4.59 -12.70 1.15
C GLN A 51 3.77 -11.40 1.25
N ILE A 52 3.28 -10.87 0.14
CA ILE A 52 2.51 -9.61 0.12
C ILE A 52 1.19 -9.73 0.91
N PRO A 53 0.31 -10.74 0.72
CA PRO A 53 -0.97 -10.77 1.43
C PRO A 53 -0.83 -10.74 2.96
N PRO A 54 0.02 -11.56 3.61
CA PRO A 54 0.19 -11.49 5.06
C PRO A 54 0.83 -10.17 5.53
N LEU A 55 1.62 -9.50 4.68
CA LEU A 55 2.13 -8.16 4.98
C LEU A 55 1.00 -7.13 4.98
N VAL A 56 0.13 -7.15 3.95
CA VAL A 56 -1.02 -6.26 3.82
C VAL A 56 -1.96 -6.41 5.03
N VAL A 57 -2.27 -7.63 5.45
CA VAL A 57 -3.08 -7.89 6.64
C VAL A 57 -2.47 -7.22 7.87
N ARG A 58 -1.19 -7.44 8.14
CA ARG A 58 -0.50 -6.81 9.28
C ARG A 58 -0.48 -5.29 9.21
N MET A 59 -0.36 -4.73 8.02
CA MET A 59 -0.43 -3.27 7.82
C MET A 59 -1.83 -2.74 8.14
N LEU A 60 -2.88 -3.41 7.69
CA LEU A 60 -4.27 -3.03 8.02
C LEU A 60 -4.55 -3.16 9.52
N ASP A 61 -4.09 -4.24 10.16
CA ASP A 61 -4.24 -4.42 11.61
C ASP A 61 -3.51 -3.32 12.40
N GLY A 62 -2.31 -2.95 11.95
CA GLY A 62 -1.55 -1.85 12.57
C GLY A 62 -2.23 -0.50 12.39
N LEU A 63 -2.84 -0.25 11.22
CA LEU A 63 -3.57 0.99 10.94
C LEU A 63 -4.86 1.07 11.74
N ASP A 64 -5.59 -0.04 11.85
CA ASP A 64 -6.79 -0.16 12.66
C ASP A 64 -6.51 0.15 14.15
N GLN A 65 -5.49 -0.47 14.73
CA GLN A 65 -5.04 -0.16 16.08
C GLN A 65 -4.65 1.31 16.23
N PHE A 66 -3.90 1.84 15.27
CA PHE A 66 -3.50 3.24 15.29
C PHE A 66 -4.71 4.18 15.31
N ILE A 67 -5.74 3.95 14.47
CA ILE A 67 -6.94 4.77 14.42
C ILE A 67 -7.73 4.68 15.73
N ASN A 68 -7.84 3.50 16.31
CA ASN A 68 -8.56 3.31 17.58
C ASN A 68 -7.89 3.98 18.78
N PHE A 69 -6.56 4.20 18.73
CA PHE A 69 -5.82 4.92 19.77
C PHE A 69 -5.64 6.43 19.47
N ASP A 70 -5.99 6.86 18.27
CA ASP A 70 -5.87 8.25 17.86
C ASP A 70 -7.03 9.11 18.41
N MET A 71 -7.02 10.40 18.12
CA MET A 71 -8.16 11.29 18.40
C MET A 71 -9.39 10.84 17.62
N PRO A 72 -10.60 10.92 18.21
CA PRO A 72 -11.83 10.43 17.60
C PRO A 72 -12.40 11.43 16.57
N PHE A 73 -11.83 11.47 15.39
CA PHE A 73 -12.35 12.23 14.26
C PHE A 73 -12.57 11.29 13.08
N ASP A 74 -13.66 11.48 12.36
CA ASP A 74 -14.02 10.70 11.14
C ASP A 74 -13.88 9.18 11.31
N LEU A 75 -14.13 8.64 12.49
CA LEU A 75 -13.86 7.24 12.82
C LEU A 75 -14.56 6.28 11.87
N ASP A 76 -15.84 6.52 11.57
CA ASP A 76 -16.63 5.65 10.68
C ASP A 76 -16.02 5.60 9.28
N THR A 77 -15.59 6.74 8.74
CA THR A 77 -14.95 6.82 7.43
C THR A 77 -13.59 6.14 7.44
N ARG A 78 -12.77 6.40 8.44
CA ARG A 78 -11.42 5.86 8.56
C ARG A 78 -11.42 4.34 8.74
N LEU A 79 -12.25 3.82 9.63
CA LEU A 79 -12.41 2.37 9.84
C LEU A 79 -13.10 1.71 8.65
N GLY A 80 -14.12 2.35 8.08
CA GLY A 80 -14.80 1.87 6.88
C GLY A 80 -13.87 1.71 5.68
N ASN A 81 -12.90 2.60 5.51
CA ASN A 81 -11.88 2.49 4.47
C ASN A 81 -10.97 1.26 4.67
N ILE A 82 -10.61 0.92 5.91
CA ILE A 82 -9.86 -0.30 6.22
C ILE A 82 -10.66 -1.54 5.85
N GLU A 83 -11.92 -1.59 6.27
CA GLU A 83 -12.81 -2.72 5.97
C GLU A 83 -13.05 -2.88 4.46
N ALA A 84 -13.16 -1.78 3.72
CA ALA A 84 -13.27 -1.83 2.26
C ALA A 84 -12.04 -2.48 1.60
N VAL A 85 -10.83 -2.18 2.08
CA VAL A 85 -9.61 -2.82 1.57
C VAL A 85 -9.54 -4.29 2.01
N ARG A 86 -9.94 -4.65 3.23
CA ARG A 86 -10.07 -6.05 3.67
C ARG A 86 -11.00 -6.84 2.76
N ALA A 87 -12.19 -6.28 2.47
CA ALA A 87 -13.16 -6.90 1.58
C ALA A 87 -12.62 -7.06 0.14
N ASN A 88 -11.85 -6.09 -0.35
CA ASN A 88 -11.21 -6.18 -1.66
C ASN A 88 -10.17 -7.30 -1.75
N MET A 89 -9.47 -7.61 -0.66
CA MET A 89 -8.49 -8.71 -0.63
C MET A 89 -9.11 -10.11 -0.81
N GLU A 90 -10.38 -10.27 -0.46
CA GLU A 90 -11.12 -11.53 -0.65
C GLU A 90 -11.58 -11.74 -2.10
N ARG A 91 -11.47 -10.72 -2.94
CA ARG A 91 -11.91 -10.77 -4.32
C ARG A 91 -10.82 -11.38 -5.21
N SER A 92 -11.23 -12.29 -6.09
CA SER A 92 -10.33 -12.97 -7.04
C SER A 92 -9.81 -12.08 -8.17
N ASP A 93 -10.45 -10.93 -8.41
CA ASP A 93 -10.08 -9.96 -9.44
C ASP A 93 -9.11 -8.87 -8.93
N VAL A 94 -8.79 -8.86 -7.64
CA VAL A 94 -7.83 -7.94 -7.02
C VAL A 94 -6.49 -8.64 -6.83
N THR A 95 -5.45 -8.10 -7.44
CA THR A 95 -4.08 -8.63 -7.29
C THR A 95 -3.47 -8.23 -5.96
N SER A 96 -2.50 -9.03 -5.46
CA SER A 96 -1.75 -8.69 -4.24
C SER A 96 -1.04 -7.32 -4.35
N ALA A 97 -0.56 -6.96 -5.54
CA ALA A 97 0.05 -5.66 -5.79
C ALA A 97 -0.95 -4.50 -5.65
N GLU A 98 -2.18 -4.70 -6.14
CA GLU A 98 -3.25 -3.72 -6.01
C GLU A 98 -3.71 -3.57 -4.55
N ALA A 99 -3.86 -4.66 -3.81
CA ALA A 99 -4.15 -4.62 -2.39
C ALA A 99 -3.07 -3.85 -1.61
N PHE A 100 -1.80 -4.10 -1.92
CA PHE A 100 -0.68 -3.37 -1.30
C PHE A 100 -0.71 -1.87 -1.63
N ARG A 101 -1.02 -1.50 -2.89
CA ARG A 101 -1.17 -0.10 -3.30
C ARG A 101 -2.29 0.59 -2.51
N GLN A 102 -3.45 -0.07 -2.34
CA GLN A 102 -4.58 0.48 -1.59
C GLN A 102 -4.22 0.72 -0.12
N VAL A 103 -3.49 -0.20 0.51
CA VAL A 103 -3.02 0.00 1.89
C VAL A 103 -2.06 1.18 1.99
N LEU A 104 -1.11 1.33 1.07
CA LEU A 104 -0.21 2.49 1.05
C LEU A 104 -0.98 3.81 0.87
N GLU A 105 -2.07 3.80 0.12
CA GLU A 105 -2.96 4.95 -0.03
C GLU A 105 -3.64 5.31 1.29
N LEU A 106 -4.16 4.32 2.04
CA LEU A 106 -4.70 4.56 3.39
C LEU A 106 -3.67 5.18 4.33
N TYR A 107 -2.43 4.66 4.34
CA TYR A 107 -1.35 5.26 5.12
C TYR A 107 -1.05 6.70 4.70
N SER A 108 -1.09 6.99 3.41
CA SER A 108 -0.91 8.35 2.88
C SER A 108 -2.02 9.30 3.33
N ILE A 109 -3.28 8.84 3.31
CA ILE A 109 -4.43 9.61 3.81
C ILE A 109 -4.25 9.91 5.31
N GLU A 110 -3.90 8.90 6.09
CA GLU A 110 -3.66 9.06 7.52
C GLU A 110 -2.52 10.04 7.81
N LEU A 111 -1.45 10.04 7.03
CA LEU A 111 -0.39 11.04 7.14
C LEU A 111 -0.87 12.46 6.82
N GLN A 112 -1.77 12.61 5.86
CA GLN A 112 -2.35 13.92 5.51
C GLN A 112 -3.19 14.49 6.63
N TYR A 113 -3.97 13.66 7.35
CA TYR A 113 -4.71 14.10 8.52
C TYR A 113 -3.81 14.75 9.60
N GLY A 114 -2.56 14.34 9.70
CA GLY A 114 -1.60 14.93 10.64
C GLY A 114 -1.19 16.38 10.34
N ARG A 115 -1.50 16.88 9.13
CA ARG A 115 -1.09 18.22 8.69
C ARG A 115 -2.26 19.16 8.37
N GLY A 116 -3.49 18.62 8.28
CA GLY A 116 -4.67 19.37 7.93
C GLY A 116 -5.20 20.19 9.11
N ILE A 117 -5.83 21.32 8.82
CA ILE A 117 -6.69 22.05 9.76
C ILE A 117 -8.08 22.01 9.16
N GLU A 118 -9.05 21.50 9.91
CA GLU A 118 -10.43 21.34 9.46
C GLU A 118 -11.40 21.74 10.54
N SER A 119 -12.52 22.35 10.13
CA SER A 119 -13.65 22.65 10.99
C SER A 119 -14.90 22.00 10.42
N TYR A 120 -15.66 21.32 11.26
CA TYR A 120 -16.89 20.62 10.90
C TYR A 120 -17.82 20.54 12.11
N SER A 121 -19.13 20.36 11.87
CA SER A 121 -20.10 20.13 12.94
C SER A 121 -20.30 18.62 13.13
N ASP A 122 -20.38 18.18 14.38
CA ASP A 122 -20.56 16.79 14.74
C ASP A 122 -21.37 16.68 16.05
N THR A 123 -21.84 15.48 16.34
CA THR A 123 -22.51 15.18 17.61
C THR A 123 -21.56 14.40 18.51
N ILE A 124 -21.21 14.97 19.64
CA ILE A 124 -20.33 14.35 20.63
C ILE A 124 -21.04 14.08 21.96
N LEU A 125 -20.60 13.05 22.66
CA LEU A 125 -21.13 12.70 23.98
C LEU A 125 -20.44 13.54 25.05
N LEU A 126 -21.15 14.53 25.62
CA LEU A 126 -20.68 15.38 26.70
C LEU A 126 -21.49 15.08 27.97
N ASN A 127 -20.82 14.64 29.01
CA ASN A 127 -21.46 14.33 30.31
C ASN A 127 -22.66 13.38 30.19
N GLY A 128 -22.58 12.40 29.28
CA GLY A 128 -23.64 11.41 29.05
C GLY A 128 -24.83 11.90 28.21
N THR A 129 -24.71 13.07 27.56
CA THR A 129 -25.72 13.62 26.66
C THR A 129 -25.10 13.92 25.31
N ASP A 130 -25.77 13.53 24.25
CA ASP A 130 -25.37 13.86 22.89
C ASP A 130 -25.61 15.35 22.64
N ARG A 131 -24.59 16.05 22.18
CA ARG A 131 -24.63 17.48 21.84
C ARG A 131 -24.03 17.74 20.47
N GLU A 132 -24.72 18.54 19.69
CA GLU A 132 -24.23 19.09 18.44
C GLU A 132 -23.24 20.23 18.75
N VAL A 133 -22.05 20.13 18.19
CA VAL A 133 -20.94 21.05 18.40
C VAL A 133 -20.17 21.32 17.10
N ASP A 134 -19.52 22.45 17.03
CA ASP A 134 -18.52 22.74 16.01
C ASP A 134 -17.14 22.26 16.48
N ILE A 135 -16.51 21.42 15.70
CA ILE A 135 -15.19 20.84 15.99
C ILE A 135 -14.14 21.53 15.12
N LEU A 136 -13.02 21.89 15.74
CA LEU A 136 -11.81 22.30 15.04
C LEU A 136 -10.73 21.26 15.31
N ARG A 137 -10.24 20.64 14.22
CA ARG A 137 -9.13 19.71 14.21
C ARG A 137 -7.87 20.41 13.71
N ILE A 138 -6.79 20.35 14.46
CA ILE A 138 -5.46 20.87 14.08
C ILE A 138 -4.51 19.67 13.96
N GLY A 139 -4.45 19.08 12.78
CA GLY A 139 -3.67 17.87 12.52
C GLY A 139 -4.05 16.74 13.50
N ARG A 140 -3.03 16.20 14.16
CA ARG A 140 -3.14 15.29 15.32
C ARG A 140 -2.63 15.92 16.61
N ILE A 141 -2.59 17.25 16.68
CA ILE A 141 -2.10 17.98 17.84
C ILE A 141 -3.25 18.30 18.77
N ALA A 142 -4.34 18.85 18.22
CA ALA A 142 -5.50 19.27 19.00
C ALA A 142 -6.81 18.96 18.28
N LEU A 143 -7.80 18.56 19.04
CA LEU A 143 -9.20 18.45 18.67
C LEU A 143 -10.00 19.22 19.70
N VAL A 144 -10.61 20.31 19.28
CA VAL A 144 -11.34 21.22 20.17
C VAL A 144 -12.77 21.34 19.69
N TYR A 145 -13.71 21.53 20.61
CA TYR A 145 -15.11 21.78 20.28
C TYR A 145 -15.60 23.10 20.83
N GLN A 146 -16.61 23.66 20.21
CA GLN A 146 -17.42 24.75 20.70
C GLN A 146 -18.89 24.38 20.55
N SER A 147 -19.69 24.63 21.58
CA SER A 147 -21.14 24.49 21.48
C SER A 147 -21.72 25.48 20.46
N THR A 148 -22.82 25.12 19.79
CA THR A 148 -23.46 25.94 18.77
C THR A 148 -23.92 27.33 19.27
N ASP A 149 -24.17 27.46 20.57
CA ASP A 149 -24.47 28.72 21.24
C ASP A 149 -23.24 29.52 21.69
N GLY A 150 -22.02 28.96 21.49
CA GLY A 150 -20.75 29.56 21.88
C GLY A 150 -20.48 29.63 23.38
N ALA A 151 -21.33 28.99 24.21
CA ALA A 151 -21.23 29.09 25.66
C ALA A 151 -20.21 28.11 26.28
N GLU A 152 -19.99 26.97 25.64
CA GLU A 152 -19.09 25.92 26.13
C GLU A 152 -18.02 25.62 25.09
N THR A 153 -16.78 25.52 25.56
CA THR A 153 -15.64 25.07 24.76
C THR A 153 -14.89 23.97 25.50
N GLY A 154 -14.28 23.08 24.76
CA GLY A 154 -13.47 22.02 25.34
C GLY A 154 -12.51 21.41 24.35
N ALA A 155 -11.69 20.49 24.82
CA ALA A 155 -10.69 19.80 24.04
C ALA A 155 -10.69 18.30 24.36
N TRP A 156 -10.25 17.54 23.38
CA TRP A 156 -10.00 16.11 23.57
C TRP A 156 -8.70 15.89 24.35
N ASN A 157 -8.80 15.24 25.48
CA ASN A 157 -7.64 14.82 26.25
C ASN A 157 -7.23 13.40 25.81
N LYS A 158 -6.01 13.28 25.28
CA LYS A 158 -5.47 12.01 24.78
C LYS A 158 -5.12 11.02 25.90
N GLU A 159 -4.80 11.51 27.07
CA GLU A 159 -4.40 10.66 28.20
C GLU A 159 -5.62 10.00 28.84
N THR A 160 -6.68 10.78 29.03
CA THR A 160 -7.95 10.31 29.61
C THR A 160 -8.92 9.73 28.56
N GLN A 161 -8.62 9.94 27.26
CA GLN A 161 -9.48 9.59 26.12
C GLN A 161 -10.92 10.09 26.32
N SER A 162 -11.04 11.36 26.71
CA SER A 162 -12.31 12.01 26.99
C SER A 162 -12.30 13.48 26.61
N TRP A 163 -13.49 14.02 26.38
CA TRP A 163 -13.68 15.46 26.22
C TRP A 163 -13.60 16.15 27.55
N GLU A 164 -12.78 17.19 27.65
CA GLU A 164 -12.64 18.03 28.82
C GLU A 164 -13.09 19.46 28.48
N GLN A 165 -13.91 20.04 29.37
CA GLN A 165 -14.33 21.41 29.22
C GLN A 165 -13.21 22.36 29.62
N LEU A 166 -12.95 23.36 28.80
CA LEU A 166 -11.96 24.42 29.07
C LEU A 166 -12.61 25.60 29.79
N SER A 167 -11.92 26.12 30.79
CA SER A 167 -12.37 27.34 31.49
C SER A 167 -11.91 28.61 30.73
N ALA A 168 -12.59 29.73 31.00
CA ALA A 168 -12.30 31.02 30.29
C ALA A 168 -10.89 31.59 30.57
N GLY A 169 -9.98 30.85 31.13
CA GLY A 169 -8.59 31.24 31.38
C GLY A 169 -7.56 30.28 30.79
N ASP A 170 -8.01 29.25 30.07
CA ASP A 170 -7.16 28.17 29.51
C ASP A 170 -6.80 28.36 28.04
N TYR A 171 -7.03 29.56 27.46
CA TYR A 171 -6.70 29.86 26.05
C TYR A 171 -5.44 30.72 25.94
#